data_a857f60bebe58792f9c00e518991aad1
#
_entry.id   a857f60bebe58792f9c00e518991aad1
#
_cell.length_a   1.000
_cell.length_b   1.000
_cell.length_c   1.000
_cell.angle_alpha   90.00
_cell.angle_beta   90.00
_cell.angle_gamma   90.00
#
_symmetry.space_group_name_H-M   'P 1'
#
loop_
_entity.id
_entity.type
_entity.pdbx_description
1 polymer ?
#
loop_
_entity_poly.entity_id
_entity_poly.type
_entity_poly.pdbx_seq_one_letter_code
_entity_poly.pdbx_strand_id
1 'polypeptide(L)'
;LDVALLNLFWTSMSGFLSALKMLQLNGIETDGLLPHAVGIVTILPRIFTQLAERVRDGRHGDSDAPVSSVATSVRHLIAASADAGVGADALEALRRSVDAVVAAGHGADEITRVLDHL
;
A
#
# COMPACT_ATOMS: atom_id res chain seq x y z
N LEU A 1 10.69 7.68 17.47
CA LEU A 1 11.03 7.96 16.07
C LEU A 1 11.71 6.76 15.40
N ASP A 2 12.76 6.20 15.99
CA ASP A 2 13.57 5.11 15.40
C ASP A 2 12.74 3.87 15.08
N VAL A 3 11.85 3.46 15.97
CA VAL A 3 10.96 2.30 15.74
C VAL A 3 10.04 2.54 14.53
N ALA A 4 9.50 3.74 14.38
CA ALA A 4 8.63 4.09 13.25
C ALA A 4 9.41 4.05 11.92
N LEU A 5 10.64 4.58 11.91
CA LEU A 5 11.49 4.56 10.72
C LEU A 5 11.92 3.14 10.33
N LEU A 6 12.27 2.31 11.31
CA LEU A 6 12.62 0.92 11.06
C LEU A 6 11.40 0.10 10.59
N ASN A 7 10.22 0.39 11.11
CA ASN A 7 8.98 -0.22 10.60
C ASN A 7 8.79 0.11 9.12
N LEU A 8 8.87 1.40 8.74
CA LEU A 8 8.77 1.81 7.34
C LEU A 8 9.82 1.13 6.46
N PHE A 9 11.08 1.06 6.93
CA PHE A 9 12.17 0.42 6.20
C PHE A 9 11.89 -1.07 5.94
N TRP A 10 11.59 -1.83 6.98
CA TRP A 10 11.41 -3.28 6.86
C TRP A 10 10.15 -3.67 6.10
N THR A 11 9.06 -2.92 6.24
CA THR A 11 7.83 -3.16 5.46
C THR A 11 8.05 -2.84 3.98
N SER A 12 8.83 -1.81 3.66
CA SER A 12 9.22 -1.50 2.28
C SER A 12 10.09 -2.61 1.68
N MET A 13 11.06 -3.14 2.44
CA MET A 13 11.89 -4.27 2.01
C MET A 13 11.04 -5.51 1.76
N SER A 14 10.09 -5.80 2.64
CA SER A 14 9.17 -6.92 2.48
C SER A 14 8.35 -6.81 1.19
N GLY A 15 7.84 -5.63 0.89
CA GLY A 15 7.12 -5.37 -0.36
C GLY A 15 7.99 -5.62 -1.60
N PHE A 16 9.22 -5.14 -1.58
CA PHE A 16 10.16 -5.35 -2.69
C PHE A 16 10.49 -6.83 -2.89
N LEU A 17 10.76 -7.57 -1.81
CA LEU A 17 11.03 -9.01 -1.89
C LEU A 17 9.83 -9.80 -2.42
N SER A 18 8.61 -9.42 -2.06
CA SER A 18 7.39 -10.02 -2.61
C SER A 18 7.28 -9.78 -4.12
N ALA A 19 7.61 -8.58 -4.59
CA ALA A 19 7.63 -8.27 -6.02
C ALA A 19 8.67 -9.11 -6.77
N LEU A 20 9.90 -9.25 -6.23
CA LEU A 20 10.93 -10.11 -6.81
C LEU A 20 10.46 -11.56 -6.91
N LYS A 21 9.83 -12.08 -5.85
CA LYS A 21 9.31 -13.45 -5.84
C LYS A 21 8.25 -13.66 -6.92
N MET A 22 7.36 -12.70 -7.10
CA MET A 22 6.34 -12.75 -8.15
C MET A 22 6.97 -12.84 -9.55
N LEU A 23 8.01 -12.06 -9.83
CA LEU A 23 8.73 -12.14 -11.10
C LEU A 23 9.38 -13.50 -11.30
N GLN A 24 10.10 -14.01 -10.29
CA GLN A 24 10.76 -15.32 -10.36
C GLN A 24 9.77 -16.44 -10.69
N LEU A 25 8.61 -16.46 -10.03
CA LEU A 25 7.59 -17.49 -10.26
C LEU A 25 6.95 -17.41 -11.64
N ASN A 26 7.01 -16.26 -12.29
CA ASN A 26 6.51 -16.05 -13.64
C ASN A 26 7.61 -16.09 -14.72
N GLY A 27 8.83 -16.48 -14.35
CA GLY A 27 9.94 -16.59 -15.30
C GLY A 27 10.43 -15.26 -15.87
N ILE A 28 10.20 -14.16 -15.15
CA ILE A 28 10.61 -12.82 -15.57
C ILE A 28 11.94 -12.47 -14.89
N GLU A 29 12.87 -11.92 -15.66
CA GLU A 29 14.16 -11.47 -15.17
C GLU A 29 14.00 -10.35 -14.12
N THR A 30 14.60 -10.56 -12.94
CA THR A 30 14.46 -9.63 -11.82
C THR A 30 15.06 -8.25 -12.08
N ASP A 31 16.11 -8.17 -12.88
CA ASP A 31 16.76 -6.90 -13.25
C ASP A 31 15.80 -5.95 -13.97
N GLY A 32 14.82 -6.45 -14.70
CA GLY A 32 13.79 -5.65 -15.33
C GLY A 32 12.88 -4.91 -14.37
N LEU A 33 12.79 -5.33 -13.10
CA LEU A 33 11.98 -4.66 -12.09
C LEU A 33 12.61 -3.35 -11.61
N LEU A 34 13.95 -3.27 -11.52
CA LEU A 34 14.64 -2.18 -10.84
C LEU A 34 14.27 -0.78 -11.34
N PRO A 35 14.26 -0.47 -12.65
CA PRO A 35 13.86 0.85 -13.13
C PRO A 35 12.43 1.23 -12.72
N HIS A 36 11.52 0.26 -12.74
CA HIS A 36 10.12 0.49 -12.37
C HIS A 36 9.95 0.65 -10.85
N ALA A 37 10.65 -0.16 -10.05
CA ALA A 37 10.65 -0.05 -8.61
C ALA A 37 11.20 1.30 -8.14
N VAL A 38 12.31 1.75 -8.74
CA VAL A 38 12.87 3.08 -8.47
C VAL A 38 11.88 4.17 -8.85
N GLY A 39 11.20 4.05 -10.00
CA GLY A 39 10.14 4.98 -10.41
C GLY A 39 9.03 5.11 -9.37
N ILE A 40 8.50 3.98 -8.86
CA ILE A 40 7.48 3.99 -7.81
C ILE A 40 8.01 4.64 -6.54
N VAL A 41 9.19 4.26 -6.06
CA VAL A 41 9.76 4.80 -4.82
C VAL A 41 10.01 6.30 -4.94
N THR A 42 10.35 6.81 -6.12
CA THR A 42 10.62 8.23 -6.35
C THR A 42 9.38 9.11 -6.16
N ILE A 43 8.17 8.59 -6.34
CA ILE A 43 6.92 9.36 -6.12
C ILE A 43 6.50 9.37 -4.65
N LEU A 44 6.97 8.44 -3.83
CA LEU A 44 6.54 8.29 -2.43
C LEU A 44 6.84 9.52 -1.57
N PRO A 45 7.99 10.21 -1.66
CA PRO A 45 8.25 11.39 -0.82
C PRO A 45 7.17 12.47 -0.95
N ARG A 46 6.68 12.73 -2.16
CA ARG A 46 5.59 13.68 -2.39
C ARG A 46 4.28 13.19 -1.74
N ILE A 47 3.97 11.90 -1.92
CA ILE A 47 2.77 11.31 -1.32
C ILE A 47 2.84 11.37 0.21
N PHE A 48 3.98 11.02 0.80
CA PHE A 48 4.18 11.09 2.26
C PHE A 48 3.97 12.50 2.80
N THR A 49 4.50 13.52 2.10
CA THR A 49 4.29 14.93 2.48
C THR A 49 2.79 15.26 2.47
N GLN A 50 2.08 14.93 1.41
CA GLN A 50 0.65 15.19 1.28
C GLN A 50 -0.17 14.49 2.36
N LEU A 51 0.11 13.22 2.65
CA LEU A 51 -0.59 12.47 3.68
C LEU A 51 -0.30 13.02 5.08
N ALA A 52 0.96 13.38 5.36
CA ALA A 52 1.35 13.97 6.65
C ALA A 52 0.63 15.31 6.90
N GLU A 53 0.54 16.14 5.86
CA GLU A 53 -0.21 17.40 5.94
C GLU A 53 -1.70 17.18 6.21
N ARG A 54 -2.32 16.22 5.52
CA ARG A 54 -3.72 15.87 5.75
C ARG A 54 -3.97 15.39 7.17
N VAL A 55 -3.10 14.54 7.69
CA VAL A 55 -3.18 14.04 9.08
C VAL A 55 -3.04 15.18 10.07
N ARG A 56 -2.02 16.03 9.91
CA ARG A 56 -1.82 17.21 10.76
C ARG A 56 -3.04 18.11 10.81
N ASP A 57 -3.67 18.34 9.64
CA ASP A 57 -4.78 19.28 9.49
C ASP A 57 -6.15 18.63 9.72
N GLY A 58 -6.21 17.33 10.00
CA GLY A 58 -7.45 16.58 10.17
C GLY A 58 -8.31 16.49 8.89
N ARG A 59 -7.70 16.65 7.71
CA ARG A 59 -8.39 16.67 6.41
C ARG A 59 -8.36 15.29 5.75
N HIS A 60 -9.45 14.56 5.88
CA HIS A 60 -9.57 13.21 5.29
C HIS A 60 -10.47 13.16 4.05
N GLY A 61 -11.22 14.22 3.77
CA GLY A 61 -12.07 14.34 2.58
C GLY A 61 -11.32 14.79 1.32
N ASP A 62 -12.06 15.03 0.23
CA ASP A 62 -11.55 15.54 -1.05
C ASP A 62 -10.38 14.71 -1.60
N SER A 63 -10.55 13.39 -1.64
CA SER A 63 -9.53 12.47 -2.11
C SER A 63 -9.68 12.17 -3.60
N ASP A 64 -8.58 12.23 -4.34
CA ASP A 64 -8.49 11.76 -5.73
C ASP A 64 -8.39 10.21 -5.79
N ALA A 65 -8.08 9.58 -4.67
CA ALA A 65 -7.97 8.13 -4.54
C ALA A 65 -8.72 7.67 -3.27
N PRO A 66 -10.06 7.62 -3.29
CA PRO A 66 -10.85 7.28 -2.11
C PRO A 66 -10.60 5.85 -1.64
N VAL A 67 -10.74 5.62 -0.34
CA VAL A 67 -10.48 4.32 0.30
C VAL A 67 -11.28 3.19 -0.37
N SER A 68 -12.49 3.45 -0.83
CA SER A 68 -13.30 2.45 -1.55
C SER A 68 -12.60 1.94 -2.83
N SER A 69 -11.94 2.82 -3.56
CA SER A 69 -11.15 2.44 -4.75
C SER A 69 -9.89 1.68 -4.37
N VAL A 70 -9.22 2.10 -3.29
CA VAL A 70 -8.06 1.39 -2.73
C VAL A 70 -8.46 -0.03 -2.31
N ALA A 71 -9.59 -0.18 -1.61
CA ALA A 71 -10.11 -1.49 -1.17
C ALA A 71 -10.34 -2.43 -2.36
N THR A 72 -10.93 -1.94 -3.45
CA THR A 72 -11.13 -2.72 -4.68
C THR A 72 -9.79 -3.13 -5.30
N SER A 73 -8.85 -2.20 -5.41
CA SER A 73 -7.51 -2.44 -5.95
C SER A 73 -6.76 -3.50 -5.12
N VAL A 74 -6.78 -3.38 -3.81
CA VAL A 74 -6.10 -4.32 -2.90
C VAL A 74 -6.66 -5.73 -3.05
N ARG A 75 -7.99 -5.90 -3.18
CA ARG A 75 -8.61 -7.22 -3.43
C ARG A 75 -8.11 -7.84 -4.73
N HIS A 76 -8.02 -7.05 -5.80
CA HIS A 76 -7.47 -7.53 -7.08
C HIS A 76 -6.00 -7.95 -6.95
N LEU A 77 -5.19 -7.20 -6.23
CA LEU A 77 -3.77 -7.53 -5.99
C LEU A 77 -3.62 -8.81 -5.17
N ILE A 78 -4.47 -9.02 -4.15
CA ILE A 78 -4.49 -10.26 -3.36
C ILE A 78 -4.83 -11.46 -4.25
N ALA A 79 -5.86 -11.36 -5.09
CA ALA A 79 -6.23 -12.42 -6.00
C ALA A 79 -5.10 -12.73 -7.01
N ALA A 80 -4.50 -11.70 -7.59
CA ALA A 80 -3.37 -11.85 -8.51
C ALA A 80 -2.15 -12.48 -7.84
N SER A 81 -1.86 -12.13 -6.58
CA SER A 81 -0.78 -12.72 -5.80
C SER A 81 -1.02 -14.21 -5.56
N ALA A 82 -2.24 -14.60 -5.20
CA ALA A 82 -2.62 -15.99 -5.03
C ALA A 82 -2.46 -16.80 -6.34
N ASP A 83 -2.91 -16.24 -7.46
CA ASP A 83 -2.75 -16.86 -8.78
C ASP A 83 -1.28 -17.04 -9.17
N ALA A 84 -0.43 -16.10 -8.77
CA ALA A 84 1.02 -16.17 -8.98
C ALA A 84 1.75 -17.07 -7.97
N GLY A 85 1.07 -17.60 -6.97
CA GLY A 85 1.66 -18.45 -5.92
C GLY A 85 2.46 -17.67 -4.86
N VAL A 86 2.20 -16.39 -4.68
CA VAL A 86 2.86 -15.53 -3.69
C VAL A 86 1.93 -15.28 -2.52
N GLY A 87 2.44 -15.35 -1.28
CA GLY A 87 1.70 -14.97 -0.08
C GLY A 87 1.33 -13.48 -0.10
N ALA A 88 0.14 -13.15 0.39
CA ALA A 88 -0.41 -11.80 0.37
C ALA A 88 -0.69 -11.24 1.78
N ASP A 89 0.03 -11.70 2.80
CA ASP A 89 -0.24 -11.35 4.21
C ASP A 89 -0.21 -9.84 4.48
N ALA A 90 0.74 -9.11 3.89
CA ALA A 90 0.83 -7.66 4.04
C ALA A 90 -0.37 -6.95 3.37
N LEU A 91 -0.77 -7.40 2.19
CA LEU A 91 -1.95 -6.87 1.49
C LEU A 91 -3.25 -7.23 2.23
N GLU A 92 -3.32 -8.42 2.84
CA GLU A 92 -4.46 -8.81 3.68
C GLU A 92 -4.59 -7.94 4.92
N ALA A 93 -3.47 -7.56 5.55
CA ALA A 93 -3.48 -6.63 6.66
C ALA A 93 -4.00 -5.25 6.23
N LEU A 94 -3.53 -4.74 5.09
CA LEU A 94 -4.03 -3.49 4.51
C LEU A 94 -5.52 -3.60 4.15
N ARG A 95 -5.94 -4.71 3.54
CA ARG A 95 -7.35 -4.95 3.21
C ARG A 95 -8.26 -4.84 4.44
N ARG A 96 -7.88 -5.45 5.55
CA ARG A 96 -8.66 -5.35 6.80
C ARG A 96 -8.85 -3.90 7.23
N SER A 97 -7.80 -3.09 7.16
CA SER A 97 -7.85 -1.69 7.56
C SER A 97 -8.70 -0.84 6.62
N VAL A 98 -8.55 -1.00 5.30
CA VAL A 98 -9.35 -0.23 4.34
C VAL A 98 -10.83 -0.67 4.34
N ASP A 99 -11.12 -1.96 4.52
CA ASP A 99 -12.48 -2.45 4.65
C ASP A 99 -13.17 -1.90 5.92
N ALA A 100 -12.44 -1.78 7.02
CA ALA A 100 -12.95 -1.18 8.25
C ALA A 100 -13.31 0.31 8.04
N VAL A 101 -12.51 1.05 7.30
CA VAL A 101 -12.82 2.45 6.93
C VAL A 101 -14.09 2.54 6.10
N VAL A 102 -14.25 1.68 5.10
CA VAL A 102 -15.46 1.63 4.26
C VAL A 102 -16.68 1.27 5.12
N ALA A 103 -16.57 0.27 5.98
CA ALA A 103 -17.66 -0.15 6.88
C ALA A 103 -18.06 0.96 7.87
N ALA A 104 -17.12 1.82 8.27
CA ALA A 104 -17.39 2.97 9.13
C ALA A 104 -18.05 4.16 8.38
N GLY A 105 -18.31 4.04 7.08
CA GLY A 105 -18.95 5.09 6.27
C GLY A 105 -17.98 6.13 5.67
N HIS A 106 -16.66 5.87 5.71
CA HIS A 106 -15.62 6.77 5.24
C HIS A 106 -14.97 6.33 3.91
N GLY A 107 -15.66 5.52 3.12
CA GLY A 107 -15.13 5.01 1.85
C GLY A 107 -14.81 6.08 0.79
N ALA A 108 -15.38 7.28 0.91
CA ALA A 108 -15.10 8.41 0.03
C ALA A 108 -13.86 9.23 0.48
N ASP A 109 -13.35 8.97 1.67
CA ASP A 109 -12.24 9.71 2.25
C ASP A 109 -10.87 9.16 1.79
N GLU A 110 -9.81 9.91 2.12
CA GLU A 110 -8.42 9.59 1.86
C GLU A 110 -7.94 8.42 2.73
N ILE A 111 -6.93 7.70 2.27
CA ILE A 111 -6.31 6.56 2.96
C ILE A 111 -5.82 6.91 4.39
N THR A 112 -5.65 8.17 4.70
CA THR A 112 -5.32 8.64 6.05
C THR A 112 -6.34 8.20 7.12
N ARG A 113 -7.57 7.86 6.74
CA ARG A 113 -8.56 7.28 7.65
C ARG A 113 -8.15 5.92 8.20
N VAL A 114 -7.27 5.22 7.53
CA VAL A 114 -6.74 3.93 7.98
C VAL A 114 -6.05 4.05 9.35
N LEU A 115 -5.52 5.23 9.70
CA LEU A 115 -4.87 5.46 11.01
C LEU A 115 -5.78 5.10 12.20
N ASP A 116 -7.08 5.26 12.06
CA ASP A 116 -8.05 4.93 13.11
C ASP A 116 -8.19 3.42 13.34
N HIS A 117 -7.63 2.61 12.45
CA HIS A 117 -7.77 1.15 12.42
C HIS A 117 -6.41 0.39 12.45
N LEU A 118 -5.34 1.08 12.75
CA LEU A 118 -3.99 0.48 12.86
C LEU A 118 -3.66 0.03 14.28
#